data_2ba7c78cc267dc8b0d91aa197a4062c0
#
_entry.id   2ba7c78cc267dc8b0d91aa197a4062c0
#
_cell.length_a   1.000
_cell.length_b   1.000
_cell.length_c   1.000
_cell.angle_alpha   90.00
_cell.angle_beta   90.00
_cell.angle_gamma   90.00
#
_symmetry.space_group_name_H-M   'P 1'
#
loop_
_entity.id
_entity.type
_entity.pdbx_description
1 polymer ?
#
loop_
_entity_poly.entity_id
_entity_poly.type
_entity_poly.pdbx_seq_one_letter_code
_entity_poly.pdbx_strand_id
1 'polypeptide(L)'
;MENKILIQLYIPNIDLSLDLYIPVNKRVGNIITLVRKALEEIDENYKLPSSMVLYNRYTSKSYAPNDLVARTDIRNGTSLILV
;
A
#
# COMPACT_ATOMS: atom_id res chain seq x y z
N MET A 1 17.17 1.87 8.46
CA MET A 1 15.74 1.91 8.76
C MET A 1 15.22 0.53 8.96
N GLU A 2 15.26 0.10 10.20
CA GLU A 2 15.00 -1.30 10.55
C GLU A 2 13.54 -1.69 10.45
N ASN A 3 12.62 -0.71 10.58
CA ASN A 3 11.20 -0.98 10.63
C ASN A 3 10.45 -0.67 9.33
N LYS A 4 11.20 -0.44 8.27
CA LYS A 4 10.59 -0.11 6.96
C LYS A 4 11.11 -1.03 5.88
N ILE A 5 10.25 -1.31 4.92
CA ILE A 5 10.59 -2.09 3.73
C ILE A 5 10.21 -1.30 2.49
N LEU A 6 10.93 -1.52 1.42
CA LEU A 6 10.63 -0.91 0.13
C LEU A 6 9.67 -1.82 -0.63
N ILE A 7 8.57 -1.26 -1.09
CA ILE A 7 7.60 -1.98 -1.92
C ILE A 7 7.35 -1.23 -3.22
N GLN A 8 6.86 -1.95 -4.21
CA GLN A 8 6.34 -1.36 -5.44
C GLN A 8 4.82 -1.37 -5.34
N LEU A 9 4.20 -0.22 -5.57
CA LEU A 9 2.75 -0.07 -5.47
C LEU A 9 2.20 0.42 -6.81
N TYR A 10 1.19 -0.29 -7.31
CA TYR A 10 0.42 0.14 -8.48
C TYR A 10 -1.00 0.46 -8.06
N ILE A 11 -1.50 1.61 -8.48
CA ILE A 11 -2.85 2.09 -8.18
C ILE A 11 -3.58 2.28 -9.52
N PRO A 12 -4.34 1.27 -9.98
CA PRO A 12 -5.00 1.33 -11.30
C PRO A 12 -5.96 2.51 -11.45
N ASN A 13 -6.65 2.92 -10.40
CA ASN A 13 -7.63 4.01 -10.44
C ASN A 13 -7.06 5.30 -11.03
N ILE A 14 -5.77 5.54 -10.83
CA ILE A 14 -5.09 6.74 -11.29
C ILE A 14 -3.88 6.42 -12.15
N ASP A 15 -3.74 5.15 -12.56
CA ASP A 15 -2.64 4.64 -13.37
C ASP A 15 -1.27 5.11 -12.85
N LEU A 16 -1.07 4.95 -11.56
CA LEU A 16 0.15 5.39 -10.88
C LEU A 16 0.92 4.19 -10.35
N SER A 17 2.21 4.14 -10.68
CA SER A 17 3.15 3.17 -10.10
C SER A 17 4.22 3.93 -9.34
N LEU A 18 4.52 3.50 -8.13
CA LEU A 18 5.54 4.15 -7.32
C LEU A 18 6.22 3.13 -6.40
N ASP A 19 7.44 3.47 -6.04
CA ASP A 19 8.18 2.73 -5.00
C ASP A 19 8.10 3.55 -3.72
N LEU A 20 7.79 2.89 -2.62
CA LEU A 20 7.72 3.60 -1.35
C LEU A 20 8.15 2.69 -0.20
N TYR A 21 8.64 3.33 0.85
CA TYR A 21 8.94 2.65 2.09
C TYR A 21 7.71 2.62 2.97
N ILE A 22 7.38 1.45 3.49
CA ILE A 22 6.26 1.31 4.43
C ILE A 22 6.77 0.73 5.76
N PRO A 23 6.21 1.18 6.90
CA PRO A 23 6.57 0.64 8.18
C PRO A 23 5.95 -0.75 8.39
N VAL A 24 6.75 -1.69 8.87
CA VAL A 24 6.29 -3.07 9.08
C VAL A 24 5.51 -3.23 10.39
N ASN A 25 5.63 -2.28 11.30
CA ASN A 25 4.93 -2.29 12.59
C ASN A 25 3.55 -1.64 12.55
N LYS A 26 3.02 -1.41 11.35
CA LYS A 26 1.69 -0.84 11.14
C LYS A 26 0.78 -1.86 10.50
N ARG A 27 -0.53 -1.64 10.63
CA ARG A 27 -1.53 -2.50 10.00
C ARG A 27 -1.75 -2.05 8.57
N VAL A 28 -2.18 -2.97 7.72
CA VAL A 28 -2.43 -2.71 6.30
C VAL A 28 -3.39 -1.53 6.11
N GLY A 29 -4.47 -1.46 6.90
CA GLY A 29 -5.41 -0.34 6.82
C GLY A 29 -4.76 1.02 7.06
N ASN A 30 -3.80 1.09 7.98
CA ASN A 30 -3.07 2.33 8.25
C ASN A 30 -2.18 2.71 7.08
N ILE A 31 -1.56 1.72 6.43
CA ILE A 31 -0.74 1.96 5.23
C ILE A 31 -1.61 2.54 4.11
N ILE A 32 -2.78 1.97 3.87
CA ILE A 32 -3.71 2.45 2.85
C ILE A 32 -4.09 3.91 3.13
N THR A 33 -4.42 4.24 4.37
CA THR A 33 -4.77 5.60 4.78
C THR A 33 -3.61 6.57 4.54
N LEU A 34 -2.39 6.18 4.90
CA LEU A 34 -1.21 7.01 4.70
C LEU A 34 -0.95 7.28 3.21
N VAL A 35 -1.09 6.25 2.37
CA VAL A 35 -0.92 6.39 0.91
C VAL A 35 -1.96 7.36 0.35
N ARG A 36 -3.23 7.19 0.74
CA ARG A 36 -4.29 8.08 0.27
C ARG A 36 -4.02 9.54 0.63
N LYS A 37 -3.65 9.79 1.89
CA LYS A 37 -3.34 11.15 2.35
C LYS A 37 -2.14 11.75 1.61
N ALA A 38 -1.09 10.96 1.42
CA ALA A 38 0.10 11.44 0.73
C ALA A 38 -0.20 11.83 -0.72
N LEU A 39 -1.03 11.05 -1.42
CA LEU A 39 -1.40 11.33 -2.79
C LEU A 39 -2.28 12.59 -2.88
N GLU A 40 -3.23 12.75 -1.98
CA GLU A 40 -4.08 13.94 -1.93
C GLU A 40 -3.26 15.22 -1.69
N GLU A 41 -2.20 15.14 -0.91
CA GLU A 41 -1.29 16.27 -0.69
C GLU A 41 -0.47 16.62 -1.93
N ILE A 42 -0.12 15.63 -2.76
CA ILE A 42 0.61 15.86 -3.99
C ILE A 42 -0.29 16.52 -5.03
N ASP A 43 -1.50 16.02 -5.19
CA ASP A 43 -2.47 16.54 -6.15
C ASP A 43 -3.87 16.23 -5.63
N GLU A 44 -4.65 17.28 -5.39
CA GLU A 44 -6.03 17.14 -4.91
C GLU A 44 -6.93 16.40 -5.88
N ASN A 45 -6.53 16.26 -7.15
CA ASN A 45 -7.24 15.47 -8.13
C ASN A 45 -7.04 13.96 -7.93
N TYR A 46 -6.08 13.55 -7.12
CA TYR A 46 -5.87 12.15 -6.75
C TYR A 46 -6.82 11.75 -5.63
N LYS A 47 -8.12 11.75 -5.94
CA LYS A 47 -9.13 11.31 -4.97
C LYS A 47 -9.36 9.83 -5.13
N LEU A 48 -8.95 9.08 -4.12
CA LEU A 48 -9.14 7.64 -4.10
C LEU A 48 -10.41 7.29 -3.31
N PRO A 49 -11.07 6.18 -3.67
CA PRO A 49 -12.23 5.71 -2.90
C PRO A 49 -11.88 5.50 -1.42
N SER A 50 -12.87 5.62 -0.54
CA SER A 50 -12.66 5.37 0.88
C SER A 50 -12.44 3.90 1.21
N SER A 51 -12.90 3.02 0.33
CA SER A 51 -12.77 1.57 0.52
C SER A 51 -11.86 1.01 -0.56
N MET A 52 -10.65 0.66 -0.18
CA MET A 52 -9.66 0.08 -1.08
C MET A 52 -9.05 -1.16 -0.45
N VAL A 53 -8.63 -2.08 -1.28
CA VAL A 53 -8.03 -3.35 -0.86
C VAL A 53 -6.63 -3.46 -1.44
N LEU A 54 -5.72 -3.95 -0.61
CA LEU A 54 -4.34 -4.20 -1.00
C LEU A 54 -4.19 -5.66 -1.43
N TYR A 55 -3.64 -5.88 -2.62
CA TYR A 55 -3.40 -7.21 -3.18
C TYR A 55 -1.93 -7.41 -3.51
N ASN A 56 -1.47 -8.64 -3.39
CA ASN A 56 -0.18 -9.03 -3.95
C ASN A 56 -0.33 -9.16 -5.48
N ARG A 57 0.53 -8.48 -6.21
CA ARG A 57 0.44 -8.42 -7.68
C ARG A 57 0.58 -9.79 -8.33
N TYR A 58 1.41 -10.66 -7.78
CA TYR A 58 1.73 -11.94 -8.41
C TYR A 58 0.89 -13.09 -7.90
N THR A 59 0.49 -13.07 -6.64
CA THR A 59 -0.29 -14.16 -6.05
C THR A 59 -1.78 -13.87 -6.02
N SER A 60 -2.18 -12.62 -6.25
CA SER A 60 -3.56 -12.14 -6.13
C SER A 60 -4.13 -12.27 -4.72
N LYS A 61 -3.30 -12.52 -3.74
CA LYS A 61 -3.71 -12.60 -2.35
C LYS A 61 -4.06 -11.20 -1.84
N SER A 62 -5.20 -11.07 -1.20
CA SER A 62 -5.60 -9.83 -0.55
C SER A 62 -5.15 -9.82 0.91
N TYR A 63 -4.98 -8.61 1.44
CA TYR A 63 -4.59 -8.42 2.84
C TYR A 63 -5.71 -7.72 3.58
N ALA A 64 -6.01 -8.21 4.78
CA ALA A 64 -7.05 -7.61 5.62
C ALA A 64 -6.54 -6.31 6.26
N PRO A 65 -7.42 -5.31 6.47
CA PRO A 65 -7.01 -4.05 7.10
C PRO A 65 -6.34 -4.20 8.46
N ASN A 66 -6.74 -5.21 9.22
CA ASN A 66 -6.18 -5.46 10.55
C ASN A 66 -4.88 -6.27 10.54
N ASP A 67 -4.45 -6.75 9.38
CA ASP A 67 -3.21 -7.50 9.30
C ASP A 67 -2.02 -6.59 9.59
N LEU A 68 -1.16 -7.04 10.48
CA LEU A 68 0.10 -6.36 10.73
C LEU A 68 1.06 -6.66 9.58
N VAL A 69 1.65 -5.64 8.97
CA VAL A 69 2.54 -5.84 7.82
C VAL A 69 3.64 -6.87 8.12
N ALA A 70 4.24 -6.79 9.30
CA ALA A 70 5.31 -7.71 9.69
C ALA A 70 4.86 -9.18 9.75
N ARG A 71 3.57 -9.44 9.88
CA ARG A 71 3.01 -10.79 9.97
C ARG A 71 2.43 -11.29 8.65
N THR A 72 2.49 -10.46 7.61
CA THR A 72 2.09 -10.87 6.27
C THR A 72 3.31 -11.40 5.51
N ASP A 73 3.08 -11.81 4.26
CA ASP A 73 4.17 -12.19 3.37
C ASP A 73 4.78 -11.00 2.62
N ILE A 74 4.36 -9.78 2.95
CA ILE A 74 4.92 -8.57 2.35
C ILE A 74 6.37 -8.40 2.85
N ARG A 75 7.28 -8.29 1.90
CA ARG A 75 8.71 -8.19 2.18
C ARG A 75 9.32 -7.10 1.33
N ASN A 76 10.57 -6.79 1.60
CA ASN A 76 11.33 -5.85 0.78
C ASN A 76 11.31 -6.30 -0.69
N GLY A 77 10.87 -5.42 -1.58
CA GLY A 77 10.75 -5.72 -3.00
C GLY A 77 9.41 -6.28 -3.44
N THR A 78 8.47 -6.51 -2.52
CA THR A 78 7.14 -7.02 -2.89
C THR A 78 6.39 -6.02 -3.76
N SER A 79 5.72 -6.52 -4.81
CA SER A 79 4.86 -5.70 -5.67
C SER A 79 3.41 -5.86 -5.26
N LEU A 80 2.75 -4.73 -5.02
CA LEU A 80 1.39 -4.67 -4.52
C LEU A 80 0.49 -3.85 -5.45
N ILE A 81 -0.80 -4.13 -5.40
CA ILE A 81 -1.84 -3.37 -6.13
C ILE A 81 -2.84 -2.87 -5.10
N LEU A 82 -3.18 -1.60 -5.20
CA LEU A 82 -4.20 -0.96 -4.36
C LEU A 82 -5.39 -0.58 -5.23
N VAL A 83 -6.52 -1.24 -5.00
CA VAL A 83 -7.76 -0.98 -5.75
C VAL A 83 -8.97 -0.85 -4.84
#